data_808b0fed74a4cdf8648e2c015d6fdff1
#
_entry.id   808b0fed74a4cdf8648e2c015d6fdff1
#
_cell.length_a   1.000
_cell.length_b   1.000
_cell.length_c   1.000
_cell.angle_alpha   90.00
_cell.angle_beta   90.00
_cell.angle_gamma   90.00
#
_symmetry.space_group_name_H-M   'P 1'
#
loop_
_entity.id
_entity.type
_entity.pdbx_description
1 polymer ?
#
loop_
_entity_poly.entity_id
_entity_poly.type
_entity_poly.pdbx_seq_one_letter_code
_entity_poly.pdbx_strand_id
1 'polypeptide(L)'
;TITNSAVIWGSSEGSGEGYNALKFESNNLQALSGNTSNSGTQLNLDSSALFRDVSAWYHIVYAVDTTQATDTNRAKLYVNGTQVTDFGTATYPAQDTDLLTSTTPQMTIGMRDLRGTNANFWDGYICEVVFIDNQQLDPTSFGEFDEDSPTIWKPKDVSGLTFGTNGFYLEFKQNGTSQNSSGLGADTSGNDQHFALSGLNAQSQSL
;
A
#
# COMPACT_ATOMS: atom_id res chain seq x y z
N THR A 1 2.39 -8.91 18.37
CA THR A 1 2.94 -9.77 17.30
C THR A 1 1.90 -9.89 16.21
N ILE A 2 2.22 -9.49 15.00
CA ILE A 2 1.34 -9.67 13.83
C ILE A 2 1.51 -11.11 13.39
N THR A 3 0.75 -12.01 13.96
CA THR A 3 0.89 -13.47 13.73
C THR A 3 0.14 -13.96 12.50
N ASN A 4 -0.84 -13.20 12.03
CA ASN A 4 -1.66 -13.53 10.87
C ASN A 4 -1.38 -12.53 9.74
N SER A 5 -1.74 -12.90 8.53
CA SER A 5 -1.71 -11.99 7.39
C SER A 5 -2.62 -10.79 7.64
N ALA A 6 -2.06 -9.59 7.62
CA ALA A 6 -2.79 -8.32 7.79
C ALA A 6 -2.50 -7.42 6.60
N VAL A 7 -3.50 -7.18 5.76
CA VAL A 7 -3.36 -6.44 4.51
C VAL A 7 -3.53 -4.95 4.76
N ILE A 8 -2.52 -4.18 4.37
CA ILE A 8 -2.54 -2.71 4.37
C ILE A 8 -3.30 -2.21 3.13
N TRP A 9 -2.89 -2.70 1.98
CA TRP A 9 -3.44 -2.39 0.67
C TRP A 9 -3.53 -3.66 -0.16
N GLY A 10 -4.60 -3.80 -0.93
CA GLY A 10 -4.79 -4.92 -1.83
C GLY A 10 -5.58 -4.56 -3.06
N SER A 11 -5.41 -5.36 -4.10
CA SER A 11 -6.27 -5.36 -5.28
C SER A 11 -6.51 -6.78 -5.76
N SER A 12 -7.68 -7.05 -6.32
CA SER A 12 -8.05 -8.39 -6.77
C SER A 12 -8.99 -8.32 -7.96
N GLU A 13 -8.81 -9.22 -8.93
CA GLU A 13 -9.71 -9.39 -10.08
C GLU A 13 -10.87 -10.33 -9.80
N GLY A 14 -10.81 -11.11 -8.73
CA GLY A 14 -11.86 -12.06 -8.36
C GLY A 14 -11.36 -13.30 -7.64
N SER A 15 -12.28 -14.18 -7.23
CA SER A 15 -11.92 -15.45 -6.62
C SER A 15 -11.20 -16.37 -7.63
N GLY A 16 -9.99 -16.80 -7.27
CA GLY A 16 -9.18 -17.68 -8.12
C GLY A 16 -8.39 -16.99 -9.23
N GLU A 17 -8.58 -15.69 -9.41
CA GLU A 17 -7.84 -14.89 -10.37
C GLU A 17 -6.52 -14.37 -9.75
N GLY A 18 -6.07 -13.22 -10.03
CA GLY A 18 -4.85 -12.68 -9.43
C GLY A 18 -5.13 -11.73 -8.26
N TYR A 19 -4.11 -11.45 -7.49
CA TYR A 19 -4.17 -10.44 -6.45
C TYR A 19 -2.83 -9.75 -6.24
N ASN A 20 -2.88 -8.48 -5.81
CA ASN A 20 -1.78 -7.76 -5.23
C ASN A 20 -2.04 -7.53 -3.75
N ALA A 21 -0.99 -7.51 -2.97
CA ALA A 21 -1.08 -7.12 -1.57
C ALA A 21 0.22 -6.50 -1.09
N LEU A 22 0.08 -5.41 -0.35
CA LEU A 22 1.07 -4.92 0.59
C LEU A 22 0.56 -5.28 1.98
N LYS A 23 1.29 -6.11 2.71
CA LYS A 23 0.79 -6.70 3.96
C LYS A 23 1.91 -7.00 4.94
N PHE A 24 1.52 -7.24 6.19
CA PHE A 24 2.37 -7.97 7.11
C PHE A 24 1.98 -9.46 7.12
N GLU A 25 2.97 -10.33 7.05
CA GLU A 25 2.82 -11.77 7.14
C GLU A 25 3.82 -12.29 8.17
N SER A 26 3.35 -12.86 9.29
CA SER A 26 4.22 -13.38 10.36
C SER A 26 5.28 -12.38 10.85
N ASN A 27 4.92 -11.12 10.95
CA ASN A 27 5.74 -9.93 11.26
C ASN A 27 6.67 -9.43 10.14
N ASN A 28 6.77 -10.06 9.00
CA ASN A 28 7.52 -9.56 7.87
C ASN A 28 6.65 -8.59 7.04
N LEU A 29 7.25 -7.57 6.44
CA LEU A 29 6.59 -6.73 5.44
C LEU A 29 6.73 -7.42 4.08
N GLN A 30 5.62 -7.68 3.44
CA GLN A 30 5.56 -8.36 2.15
C GLN A 30 4.81 -7.55 1.11
N ALA A 31 5.41 -7.40 -0.07
CA ALA A 31 4.72 -6.98 -1.29
C ALA A 31 4.59 -8.19 -2.21
N LEU A 32 3.38 -8.49 -2.64
CA LEU A 32 3.07 -9.68 -3.42
C LEU A 32 2.17 -9.33 -4.59
N SER A 33 2.49 -9.85 -5.77
CA SER A 33 1.62 -9.87 -6.94
C SER A 33 1.63 -11.26 -7.54
N GLY A 34 0.47 -11.83 -7.76
CA GLY A 34 0.34 -13.16 -8.33
C GLY A 34 -0.92 -13.28 -9.17
N ASN A 35 -0.81 -14.04 -10.25
CA ASN A 35 -1.94 -14.42 -11.08
C ASN A 35 -2.05 -15.95 -11.07
N THR A 36 -3.12 -16.46 -10.51
CA THR A 36 -3.38 -17.90 -10.39
C THR A 36 -3.72 -18.54 -11.75
N SER A 37 -4.20 -17.75 -12.70
CA SER A 37 -4.64 -18.26 -14.01
C SER A 37 -3.50 -18.45 -15.00
N ASN A 38 -2.38 -17.72 -14.90
CA ASN A 38 -1.38 -17.74 -15.97
C ASN A 38 0.07 -18.01 -15.55
N SER A 39 0.54 -17.61 -14.39
CA SER A 39 1.99 -17.61 -14.14
C SER A 39 2.42 -17.78 -12.69
N GLY A 40 1.49 -17.94 -11.76
CA GLY A 40 1.85 -18.00 -10.36
C GLY A 40 2.29 -16.64 -9.82
N THR A 41 3.28 -16.62 -8.94
CA THR A 41 3.81 -15.40 -8.31
C THR A 41 4.65 -14.61 -9.30
N GLN A 42 4.24 -13.40 -9.63
CA GLN A 42 4.96 -12.47 -10.50
C GLN A 42 5.93 -11.58 -9.72
N LEU A 43 5.54 -11.22 -8.49
CA LEU A 43 6.34 -10.43 -7.57
C LEU A 43 6.16 -10.96 -6.16
N ASN A 44 7.26 -11.11 -5.43
CA ASN A 44 7.24 -11.38 -3.99
C ASN A 44 8.51 -10.79 -3.37
N LEU A 45 8.34 -9.71 -2.61
CA LEU A 45 9.38 -9.13 -1.79
C LEU A 45 8.96 -9.32 -0.33
N ASP A 46 9.55 -10.31 0.34
CA ASP A 46 9.30 -10.64 1.73
C ASP A 46 10.51 -10.26 2.58
N SER A 47 10.38 -9.21 3.39
CA SER A 47 11.50 -8.68 4.18
C SER A 47 12.06 -9.69 5.17
N SER A 48 13.39 -9.72 5.36
CA SER A 48 13.99 -10.46 6.49
C SER A 48 13.77 -9.75 7.82
N ALA A 49 13.54 -8.43 7.79
CA ALA A 49 13.27 -7.63 8.98
C ALA A 49 11.90 -7.97 9.59
N LEU A 50 11.84 -8.01 10.92
CA LEU A 50 10.64 -8.34 11.68
C LEU A 50 10.06 -7.09 12.36
N PHE A 51 8.83 -6.77 12.04
CA PHE A 51 8.07 -5.62 12.56
C PHE A 51 7.19 -6.07 13.74
N ARG A 52 7.77 -6.09 14.95
CA ARG A 52 7.11 -6.64 16.17
C ARG A 52 6.59 -5.58 17.11
N ASP A 53 7.01 -4.34 16.95
CA ASP A 53 6.53 -3.24 17.78
C ASP A 53 5.20 -2.74 17.23
N VAL A 54 4.11 -3.17 17.85
CA VAL A 54 2.73 -2.78 17.47
C VAL A 54 2.36 -1.38 17.93
N SER A 55 3.21 -0.72 18.72
CA SER A 55 3.04 0.67 19.15
C SER A 55 3.78 1.67 18.27
N ALA A 56 4.68 1.19 17.40
CA ALA A 56 5.43 2.03 16.49
C ALA A 56 4.62 2.37 15.23
N TRP A 57 4.77 3.60 14.75
CA TRP A 57 4.32 4.00 13.42
C TRP A 57 5.40 3.67 12.39
N TYR A 58 4.99 3.11 11.29
CA TYR A 58 5.84 2.80 10.15
C TYR A 58 5.34 3.56 8.93
N HIS A 59 6.21 4.37 8.33
CA HIS A 59 5.97 4.97 7.03
C HIS A 59 6.46 3.99 5.96
N ILE A 60 5.55 3.51 5.12
CA ILE A 60 5.85 2.47 4.13
C ILE A 60 5.64 3.04 2.73
N VAL A 61 6.62 2.85 1.85
CA VAL A 61 6.50 3.15 0.42
C VAL A 61 6.76 1.87 -0.37
N TYR A 62 5.81 1.52 -1.23
CA TYR A 62 5.93 0.46 -2.22
C TYR A 62 5.92 1.10 -3.61
N ALA A 63 7.04 1.01 -4.32
CA ALA A 63 7.27 1.68 -5.59
C ALA A 63 7.51 0.65 -6.69
N VAL A 64 6.76 0.73 -7.79
CA VAL A 64 6.79 -0.23 -8.91
C VAL A 64 6.96 0.50 -10.22
N ASP A 65 7.89 0.00 -11.05
CA ASP A 65 8.05 0.37 -12.45
C ASP A 65 8.65 -0.82 -13.21
N THR A 66 7.82 -1.59 -13.86
CA THR A 66 8.24 -2.81 -14.56
C THR A 66 9.03 -2.55 -15.83
N THR A 67 9.09 -1.30 -16.33
CA THR A 67 9.86 -0.94 -17.52
C THR A 67 11.38 -0.91 -17.27
N GLN A 68 11.80 -0.90 -16.00
CA GLN A 68 13.21 -0.83 -15.61
C GLN A 68 14.01 -2.03 -16.14
N ALA A 69 15.19 -1.75 -16.73
CA ALA A 69 16.07 -2.79 -17.27
C ALA A 69 16.59 -3.73 -16.16
N THR A 70 16.96 -3.16 -15.00
CA THR A 70 17.41 -3.92 -13.83
C THR A 70 16.21 -4.39 -13.02
N ASP A 71 16.11 -5.68 -12.75
CA ASP A 71 14.98 -6.30 -12.07
C ASP A 71 14.75 -5.74 -10.67
N THR A 72 15.81 -5.51 -9.89
CA THR A 72 15.73 -4.93 -8.54
C THR A 72 15.23 -3.48 -8.52
N ASN A 73 15.18 -2.82 -9.67
CA ASN A 73 14.61 -1.49 -9.82
C ASN A 73 13.12 -1.51 -10.17
N ARG A 74 12.58 -2.68 -10.58
CA ARG A 74 11.18 -2.81 -10.97
C ARG A 74 10.20 -2.78 -9.80
N ALA A 75 10.68 -3.17 -8.62
CA ALA A 75 9.88 -3.10 -7.39
C ALA A 75 10.79 -2.82 -6.20
N LYS A 76 10.40 -1.87 -5.35
CA LYS A 76 11.15 -1.45 -4.18
C LYS A 76 10.22 -1.27 -3.00
N LEU A 77 10.70 -1.64 -1.82
CA LEU A 77 10.06 -1.36 -0.54
C LEU A 77 10.94 -0.42 0.28
N TYR A 78 10.29 0.52 0.97
CA TYR A 78 10.95 1.41 1.90
C TYR A 78 10.18 1.45 3.21
N VAL A 79 10.91 1.54 4.31
CA VAL A 79 10.34 1.75 5.64
C VAL A 79 11.07 2.93 6.29
N ASN A 80 10.31 3.92 6.74
CA ASN A 80 10.83 5.13 7.38
C ASN A 80 11.97 5.77 6.55
N GLY A 81 11.76 5.94 5.25
CA GLY A 81 12.70 6.53 4.31
C GLY A 81 13.86 5.63 3.88
N THR A 82 14.03 4.46 4.48
CA THR A 82 15.14 3.55 4.19
C THR A 82 14.68 2.40 3.30
N GLN A 83 15.41 2.13 2.21
CA GLN A 83 15.09 1.01 1.31
C GLN A 83 15.34 -0.33 2.02
N VAL A 84 14.37 -1.22 1.93
CA VAL A 84 14.55 -2.63 2.31
C VAL A 84 15.33 -3.33 1.21
N THR A 85 16.48 -3.86 1.56
CA THR A 85 17.39 -4.57 0.63
C THR A 85 17.65 -6.02 1.04
N ASP A 86 17.28 -6.39 2.26
CA ASP A 86 17.42 -7.74 2.79
C ASP A 86 16.05 -8.43 2.81
N PHE A 87 15.92 -9.48 2.00
CA PHE A 87 14.70 -10.24 1.80
C PHE A 87 14.95 -11.73 2.05
N GLY A 88 14.05 -12.36 2.79
CA GLY A 88 13.98 -13.82 2.90
C GLY A 88 13.53 -14.46 1.58
N THR A 89 12.68 -13.75 0.84
CA THR A 89 12.29 -14.10 -0.55
C THR A 89 12.27 -12.83 -1.39
N ALA A 90 12.92 -12.87 -2.56
CA ALA A 90 12.90 -11.80 -3.53
C ALA A 90 12.61 -12.37 -4.93
N THR A 91 11.40 -12.15 -5.42
CA THR A 91 11.00 -12.42 -6.81
C THR A 91 10.58 -11.10 -7.44
N TYR A 92 11.27 -10.68 -8.47
CA TYR A 92 10.98 -9.45 -9.19
C TYR A 92 10.19 -9.75 -10.46
N PRO A 93 9.28 -8.85 -10.90
CA PRO A 93 8.52 -9.06 -12.14
C PRO A 93 9.45 -9.09 -13.35
N ALA A 94 9.05 -9.78 -14.41
CA ALA A 94 9.71 -9.64 -15.70
C ALA A 94 9.58 -8.19 -16.20
N GLN A 95 10.49 -7.79 -17.09
CA GLN A 95 10.40 -6.45 -17.69
C GLN A 95 9.10 -6.33 -18.50
N ASP A 96 8.52 -5.13 -18.45
CA ASP A 96 7.28 -4.77 -19.14
C ASP A 96 6.07 -5.67 -18.78
N THR A 97 6.12 -6.33 -17.61
CA THR A 97 4.99 -7.12 -17.11
C THR A 97 3.90 -6.19 -16.59
N ASP A 98 2.69 -6.37 -17.07
CA ASP A 98 1.50 -5.80 -16.45
C ASP A 98 1.19 -6.53 -15.13
N LEU A 99 1.34 -5.83 -14.02
CA LEU A 99 0.85 -6.30 -12.73
C LEU A 99 -0.64 -5.94 -12.61
N LEU A 100 -1.33 -6.57 -11.67
CA LEU A 100 -2.77 -6.34 -11.46
C LEU A 100 -3.14 -4.89 -11.06
N THR A 101 -2.15 -4.04 -10.80
CA THR A 101 -2.35 -2.61 -10.60
C THR A 101 -2.66 -1.87 -11.90
N SER A 102 -2.31 -2.45 -13.06
CA SER A 102 -2.52 -1.85 -14.38
C SER A 102 -3.87 -2.20 -15.01
N THR A 103 -4.61 -3.15 -14.44
CA THR A 103 -5.95 -3.53 -14.87
C THR A 103 -7.02 -2.75 -14.10
N THR A 104 -8.29 -3.11 -14.17
CA THR A 104 -9.39 -2.50 -13.41
C THR A 104 -9.80 -3.33 -12.17
N PRO A 105 -8.88 -3.78 -11.32
CA PRO A 105 -9.24 -4.51 -10.12
C PRO A 105 -9.84 -3.57 -9.08
N GLN A 106 -10.67 -4.13 -8.22
CA GLN A 106 -11.12 -3.42 -7.05
C GLN A 106 -9.95 -3.25 -6.07
N MET A 107 -9.67 -2.01 -5.68
CA MET A 107 -8.68 -1.70 -4.66
C MET A 107 -9.31 -1.64 -3.27
N THR A 108 -8.60 -2.10 -2.28
CA THR A 108 -9.00 -2.12 -0.88
C THR A 108 -7.89 -1.62 0.03
N ILE A 109 -8.27 -0.93 1.10
CA ILE A 109 -7.39 -0.51 2.18
C ILE A 109 -7.82 -1.26 3.44
N GLY A 110 -6.85 -1.86 4.16
CA GLY A 110 -7.10 -2.56 5.41
C GLY A 110 -7.74 -3.94 5.27
N MET A 111 -7.85 -4.48 4.08
CA MET A 111 -8.35 -5.85 3.86
C MET A 111 -7.94 -6.40 2.50
N ARG A 112 -8.09 -7.71 2.34
CA ARG A 112 -8.05 -8.40 1.04
C ARG A 112 -9.48 -8.72 0.61
N ASP A 113 -9.91 -8.18 -0.52
CA ASP A 113 -11.13 -8.59 -1.18
C ASP A 113 -10.85 -9.77 -2.13
N LEU A 114 -11.61 -10.83 -1.98
CA LEU A 114 -11.61 -12.00 -2.86
C LEU A 114 -12.94 -12.10 -3.65
N ARG A 115 -13.56 -10.95 -3.93
CA ARG A 115 -14.88 -10.84 -4.58
C ARG A 115 -15.94 -11.71 -3.93
N GLY A 116 -16.32 -11.30 -2.72
CA GLY A 116 -17.38 -11.94 -1.93
C GLY A 116 -16.88 -12.67 -0.68
N THR A 117 -15.57 -12.75 -0.46
CA THR A 117 -15.01 -13.21 0.80
C THR A 117 -13.89 -12.27 1.22
N ASN A 118 -14.22 -11.30 2.05
CA ASN A 118 -13.23 -10.40 2.62
C ASN A 118 -12.40 -11.15 3.67
N ALA A 119 -11.10 -10.98 3.63
CA ALA A 119 -10.17 -11.68 4.50
C ALA A 119 -8.97 -10.80 4.87
N ASN A 120 -8.16 -11.28 5.82
CA ASN A 120 -6.87 -10.67 6.18
C ASN A 120 -7.02 -9.19 6.58
N PHE A 121 -8.04 -8.90 7.39
CA PHE A 121 -8.32 -7.56 7.87
C PHE A 121 -7.13 -6.98 8.62
N TRP A 122 -6.90 -5.69 8.41
CA TRP A 122 -5.99 -4.90 9.22
C TRP A 122 -6.59 -4.65 10.60
N ASP A 123 -5.82 -4.93 11.63
CA ASP A 123 -6.18 -4.64 13.01
C ASP A 123 -5.14 -3.66 13.58
N GLY A 124 -5.36 -2.39 13.38
CA GLY A 124 -4.44 -1.33 13.76
C GLY A 124 -4.87 0.02 13.19
N TYR A 125 -3.99 0.99 13.30
CA TYR A 125 -4.22 2.35 12.80
C TYR A 125 -3.57 2.53 11.43
N ILE A 126 -4.25 3.24 10.54
CA ILE A 126 -3.73 3.72 9.26
C ILE A 126 -3.95 5.23 9.23
N CYS A 127 -2.89 5.96 8.93
CA CYS A 127 -2.92 7.40 8.73
C CYS A 127 -2.39 7.69 7.33
N GLU A 128 -3.18 8.39 6.54
CA GLU A 128 -2.87 8.78 5.18
C GLU A 128 -2.50 7.61 4.24
N VAL A 129 -3.17 7.53 3.13
CA VAL A 129 -2.84 6.59 2.06
C VAL A 129 -2.74 7.35 0.75
N VAL A 130 -1.59 7.24 0.11
CA VAL A 130 -1.29 7.89 -1.17
C VAL A 130 -1.06 6.83 -2.23
N PHE A 131 -1.73 6.95 -3.36
CA PHE A 131 -1.46 6.17 -4.56
C PHE A 131 -1.10 7.11 -5.72
N ILE A 132 0.07 6.92 -6.28
CA ILE A 132 0.56 7.68 -7.44
C ILE A 132 0.53 6.79 -8.67
N ASP A 133 -0.20 7.23 -9.68
CA ASP A 133 -0.32 6.54 -10.95
C ASP A 133 0.73 7.05 -11.94
N ASN A 134 1.32 6.13 -12.72
CA ASN A 134 2.32 6.39 -13.77
C ASN A 134 3.65 6.99 -13.31
N GLN A 135 4.01 6.90 -12.02
CA GLN A 135 5.29 7.37 -11.52
C GLN A 135 5.83 6.42 -10.44
N GLN A 136 7.12 6.12 -10.51
CA GLN A 136 7.85 5.47 -9.42
C GLN A 136 8.59 6.53 -8.60
N LEU A 137 7.95 7.05 -7.56
CA LEU A 137 8.54 8.04 -6.66
C LEU A 137 9.32 7.37 -5.53
N ASP A 138 10.34 8.04 -5.05
CA ASP A 138 11.11 7.61 -3.87
C ASP A 138 10.46 8.12 -2.56
N PRO A 139 10.88 7.63 -1.39
CA PRO A 139 10.26 7.99 -0.13
C PRO A 139 10.37 9.48 0.23
N THR A 140 11.35 10.22 -0.32
CA THR A 140 11.53 11.65 -0.03
C THR A 140 10.41 12.51 -0.64
N SER A 141 9.63 11.93 -1.56
CA SER A 141 8.40 12.55 -2.07
C SER A 141 7.28 12.58 -1.03
N PHE A 142 7.32 11.69 -0.04
CA PHE A 142 6.25 11.48 0.94
C PHE A 142 6.65 11.77 2.39
N GLY A 143 7.95 11.91 2.65
CA GLY A 143 8.47 12.17 3.99
C GLY A 143 9.89 12.70 3.94
N GLU A 144 10.42 13.00 5.12
CA GLU A 144 11.76 13.53 5.31
C GLU A 144 12.30 13.16 6.69
N PHE A 145 13.60 13.19 6.86
CA PHE A 145 14.19 13.13 8.19
C PHE A 145 14.00 14.46 8.91
N ASP A 146 13.69 14.39 10.19
CA ASP A 146 13.54 15.56 11.04
C ASP A 146 14.87 16.34 11.13
N GLU A 147 14.82 17.66 10.96
CA GLU A 147 16.03 18.49 10.93
C GLU A 147 16.77 18.52 12.28
N ASP A 148 16.01 18.49 13.39
CA ASP A 148 16.56 18.52 14.75
C ASP A 148 16.93 17.12 15.25
N SER A 149 16.34 16.08 14.66
CA SER A 149 16.52 14.67 15.04
C SER A 149 16.65 13.80 13.79
N PRO A 150 17.80 13.77 13.11
CA PRO A 150 17.95 13.16 11.77
C PRO A 150 17.80 11.63 11.75
N THR A 151 17.49 11.00 12.86
CA THR A 151 17.12 9.58 12.97
C THR A 151 15.60 9.35 12.94
N ILE A 152 14.81 10.44 13.04
CA ILE A 152 13.36 10.38 13.03
C ILE A 152 12.88 10.71 11.63
N TRP A 153 12.16 9.76 11.01
CA TRP A 153 11.47 9.98 9.77
C TRP A 153 10.05 10.49 10.05
N LYS A 154 9.64 11.57 9.38
CA LYS A 154 8.30 12.14 9.48
C LYS A 154 7.65 12.27 8.10
N PRO A 155 6.33 12.08 7.97
CA PRO A 155 5.62 12.39 6.74
C PRO A 155 5.66 13.89 6.46
N LYS A 156 5.56 14.26 5.19
CA LYS A 156 5.43 15.65 4.74
C LYS A 156 4.15 15.83 3.92
N ASP A 157 3.75 17.08 3.73
CA ASP A 157 2.63 17.44 2.89
C ASP A 157 2.85 16.94 1.46
N VAL A 158 1.91 16.16 0.97
CA VAL A 158 1.91 15.54 -0.37
C VAL A 158 0.86 16.16 -1.30
N SER A 159 0.11 17.16 -0.85
CA SER A 159 -0.96 17.80 -1.63
C SER A 159 -0.49 18.43 -2.95
N GLY A 160 0.80 18.75 -3.04
CA GLY A 160 1.43 19.29 -4.26
C GLY A 160 1.92 18.24 -5.26
N LEU A 161 1.76 16.95 -4.99
CA LEU A 161 2.17 15.90 -5.93
C LEU A 161 1.19 15.78 -7.12
N THR A 162 1.71 15.26 -8.23
CA THR A 162 0.89 14.85 -9.36
C THR A 162 0.47 13.41 -9.16
N PHE A 163 -0.82 13.18 -8.89
CA PHE A 163 -1.33 11.84 -8.55
C PHE A 163 -1.54 10.94 -9.77
N GLY A 164 -1.55 11.51 -10.99
CA GLY A 164 -1.93 10.77 -12.21
C GLY A 164 -3.45 10.61 -12.33
N THR A 165 -3.91 9.87 -13.34
CA THR A 165 -5.36 9.74 -13.62
C THR A 165 -6.10 8.86 -12.61
N ASN A 166 -5.45 7.80 -12.14
CA ASN A 166 -6.04 6.82 -11.21
C ASN A 166 -5.49 6.97 -9.79
N GLY A 167 -4.65 7.96 -9.54
CA GLY A 167 -4.09 8.22 -8.22
C GLY A 167 -5.12 8.77 -7.25
N PHE A 168 -4.85 8.63 -5.95
CA PHE A 168 -5.70 9.15 -4.89
C PHE A 168 -4.89 9.53 -3.65
N TYR A 169 -5.48 10.37 -2.80
CA TYR A 169 -4.97 10.73 -1.49
C TYR A 169 -6.08 10.66 -0.45
N LEU A 170 -5.98 9.69 0.46
CA LEU A 170 -6.91 9.49 1.57
C LEU A 170 -6.29 10.04 2.85
N GLU A 171 -6.79 11.16 3.31
CA GLU A 171 -6.32 11.80 4.55
C GLU A 171 -7.04 11.31 5.80
N PHE A 172 -8.20 10.63 5.64
CA PHE A 172 -9.07 10.18 6.73
C PHE A 172 -9.50 11.29 7.71
N LYS A 173 -9.57 12.53 7.24
CA LYS A 173 -9.97 13.70 8.05
C LYS A 173 -11.49 13.90 8.14
N GLN A 174 -12.23 13.33 7.21
CA GLN A 174 -13.68 13.44 7.16
C GLN A 174 -14.32 12.42 8.09
N ASN A 175 -15.58 12.65 8.48
CA ASN A 175 -16.29 11.78 9.43
C ASN A 175 -17.62 11.21 8.89
N GLY A 176 -17.95 11.48 7.63
CA GLY A 176 -19.13 10.91 6.97
C GLY A 176 -18.94 9.43 6.64
N THR A 177 -20.05 8.73 6.44
CA THR A 177 -20.06 7.30 6.10
C THR A 177 -20.32 7.03 4.62
N SER A 178 -20.62 8.07 3.83
CA SER A 178 -20.90 7.95 2.41
C SER A 178 -19.62 7.95 1.56
N GLN A 179 -19.68 7.30 0.41
CA GLN A 179 -18.60 7.30 -0.58
C GLN A 179 -18.62 8.60 -1.38
N ASN A 180 -18.14 9.66 -0.78
CA ASN A 180 -18.06 11.00 -1.36
C ASN A 180 -17.02 11.86 -0.64
N SER A 181 -16.87 13.12 -1.05
CA SER A 181 -15.91 14.09 -0.49
C SER A 181 -16.12 14.42 1.00
N SER A 182 -17.25 14.03 1.60
CA SER A 182 -17.53 14.21 3.04
C SER A 182 -17.33 12.93 3.84
N GLY A 183 -17.06 11.80 3.18
CA GLY A 183 -16.85 10.49 3.80
C GLY A 183 -15.44 10.32 4.34
N LEU A 184 -15.27 9.42 5.31
CA LEU A 184 -13.94 9.08 5.86
C LEU A 184 -12.97 8.60 4.77
N GLY A 185 -13.46 7.91 3.73
CA GLY A 185 -12.69 7.49 2.55
C GLY A 185 -12.64 8.53 1.43
N ALA A 186 -12.78 9.83 1.75
CA ALA A 186 -12.69 10.90 0.78
C ALA A 186 -11.29 10.97 0.15
N ASP A 187 -11.25 11.00 -1.17
CA ASP A 187 -10.06 11.31 -1.93
C ASP A 187 -9.92 12.84 -2.06
N THR A 188 -8.76 13.36 -1.72
CA THR A 188 -8.41 14.79 -1.78
C THR A 188 -7.38 15.11 -2.87
N SER A 189 -7.03 14.12 -3.71
CA SER A 189 -6.11 14.31 -4.85
C SER A 189 -6.68 15.17 -5.98
N GLY A 190 -8.01 15.30 -6.04
CA GLY A 190 -8.75 15.94 -7.13
C GLY A 190 -9.28 14.97 -8.20
N ASN A 191 -9.04 13.67 -8.06
CA ASN A 191 -9.49 12.65 -9.01
C ASN A 191 -10.84 12.00 -8.65
N ASP A 192 -11.44 12.39 -7.50
CA ASP A 192 -12.73 11.88 -7.01
C ASP A 192 -12.78 10.34 -6.83
N GLN A 193 -11.63 9.72 -6.54
CA GLN A 193 -11.50 8.27 -6.29
C GLN A 193 -11.88 7.94 -4.83
N HIS A 194 -13.10 8.29 -4.43
CA HIS A 194 -13.56 8.07 -3.05
C HIS A 194 -13.77 6.60 -2.74
N PHE A 195 -13.36 6.17 -1.54
CA PHE A 195 -13.49 4.80 -1.05
C PHE A 195 -14.78 4.61 -0.24
N ALA A 196 -15.48 3.51 -0.49
CA ALA A 196 -16.57 3.06 0.35
C ALA A 196 -16.04 2.49 1.66
N LEU A 197 -16.76 2.72 2.76
CA LEU A 197 -16.38 2.22 4.07
C LEU A 197 -16.99 0.83 4.32
N SER A 198 -16.22 -0.05 4.95
CA SER A 198 -16.70 -1.34 5.44
C SER A 198 -16.09 -1.60 6.81
N GLY A 199 -16.92 -1.76 7.83
CA GLY A 199 -16.48 -2.08 9.20
C GLY A 199 -15.83 -0.94 9.98
N LEU A 200 -15.63 0.23 9.39
CA LEU A 200 -15.17 1.44 10.10
C LEU A 200 -16.34 2.20 10.71
N ASN A 201 -16.14 2.76 11.89
CA ASN A 201 -17.12 3.63 12.55
C ASN A 201 -16.46 4.95 12.99
N ALA A 202 -17.28 5.96 13.27
CA ALA A 202 -16.81 7.31 13.63
C ALA A 202 -15.94 7.35 14.91
N GLN A 203 -15.96 6.31 15.73
CA GLN A 203 -15.16 6.24 16.96
C GLN A 203 -13.70 5.90 16.70
N SER A 204 -13.37 5.37 15.52
CA SER A 204 -12.00 5.08 15.13
C SER A 204 -11.17 6.32 14.78
N GLN A 205 -11.77 7.51 14.85
CA GLN A 205 -11.15 8.78 14.42
C GLN A 205 -10.59 9.62 15.57
N SER A 206 -10.84 9.25 16.82
CA SER A 206 -10.31 10.02 17.95
C SER A 206 -8.93 9.49 18.33
N LEU A 207 -7.91 10.11 17.81
CA LEU A 207 -6.56 10.16 18.39
C LEU A 207 -6.39 11.50 19.08
#